data_0464e734526fde02066f1106b0116d15
#
_entry.id   0464e734526fde02066f1106b0116d15
#
_cell.length_a   1.000
_cell.length_b   1.000
_cell.length_c   1.000
_cell.angle_alpha   90.00
_cell.angle_beta   90.00
_cell.angle_gamma   90.00
#
_symmetry.space_group_name_H-M   'P 1'
#
loop_
_entity.id
_entity.type
_entity.pdbx_description
1 polymer ?
#
loop_
_entity_poly.entity_id
_entity_poly.type
_entity_poly.pdbx_seq_one_letter_code
_entity_poly.pdbx_strand_id
1 'polypeptide(L)'
;MKNQYEYTINSTEDISRALAEAEREGYVLTHYTSAFYLRGTAGESISVDDSLANLYVTAYGPAPVWVSGEGETTVIAEESSVVYATEGSVVDAYDSATVYAYDRAEVVVQMEASVYVTSDDVDVEAWGHSKVYLPSDGVAGSQASVHLEGDSKIIRGVDVSMGLTN
;
A
#
# COMPACT_ATOMS: atom_id res chain seq x y z
N MET A 1 -26.92 12.46 12.48
CA MET A 1 -25.70 11.66 12.23
C MET A 1 -24.65 12.61 11.66
N LYS A 2 -23.46 12.68 12.25
CA LYS A 2 -22.33 13.37 11.61
C LYS A 2 -22.01 12.65 10.30
N ASN A 3 -21.77 13.39 9.25
CA ASN A 3 -21.35 12.87 7.95
C ASN A 3 -19.99 12.16 8.09
N GLN A 4 -19.57 11.49 7.04
CA GLN A 4 -18.27 10.82 6.96
C GLN A 4 -17.14 11.76 7.43
N TYR A 5 -16.22 11.23 8.24
CA TYR A 5 -15.00 11.93 8.64
C TYR A 5 -13.96 11.74 7.53
N GLU A 6 -13.47 12.84 6.98
CA GLU A 6 -12.45 12.83 5.92
C GLU A 6 -11.26 13.68 6.38
N TYR A 7 -10.05 13.15 6.20
CA TYR A 7 -8.84 13.85 6.57
C TYR A 7 -7.72 13.62 5.55
N THR A 8 -7.03 14.69 5.18
CA THR A 8 -5.84 14.61 4.33
C THR A 8 -4.58 14.59 5.20
N ILE A 9 -3.81 13.53 5.08
CA ILE A 9 -2.55 13.29 5.79
C ILE A 9 -1.41 13.73 4.89
N ASN A 10 -0.60 14.66 5.36
CA ASN A 10 0.57 15.16 4.62
C ASN A 10 1.90 14.71 5.25
N SER A 11 1.87 14.23 6.49
CA SER A 11 3.03 13.68 7.20
C SER A 11 2.59 12.56 8.15
N THR A 12 3.51 11.75 8.63
CA THR A 12 3.22 10.70 9.64
C THR A 12 2.60 11.28 10.92
N GLU A 13 3.04 12.46 11.36
CA GLU A 13 2.52 13.14 12.55
C GLU A 13 1.06 13.58 12.41
N ASP A 14 0.60 13.82 11.19
CA ASP A 14 -0.80 14.18 10.93
C ASP A 14 -1.76 13.04 11.28
N ILE A 15 -1.32 11.79 11.23
CA ILE A 15 -2.14 10.63 11.58
C ILE A 15 -2.62 10.74 13.03
N SER A 16 -1.71 10.90 13.97
CA SER A 16 -2.05 11.03 15.40
C SER A 16 -2.94 12.26 15.66
N ARG A 17 -2.70 13.35 14.94
CA ARG A 17 -3.52 14.57 15.04
C ARG A 17 -4.94 14.33 14.53
N ALA A 18 -5.09 13.68 13.38
CA ALA A 18 -6.39 13.35 12.79
C ALA A 18 -7.22 12.43 13.69
N LEU A 19 -6.60 11.39 14.26
CA LEU A 19 -7.26 10.47 15.20
C LEU A 19 -7.71 11.19 16.46
N ALA A 20 -6.87 12.02 17.07
CA ALA A 20 -7.21 12.82 18.26
C ALA A 20 -8.31 13.85 17.98
N GLU A 21 -8.32 14.44 16.78
CA GLU A 21 -9.38 15.36 16.37
C GLU A 21 -10.72 14.65 16.21
N ALA A 22 -10.73 13.51 15.55
CA ALA A 22 -11.92 12.68 15.38
C ALA A 22 -12.52 12.27 16.74
N GLU A 23 -11.70 11.81 17.68
CA GLU A 23 -12.10 11.48 19.04
C GLU A 23 -12.71 12.68 19.77
N ARG A 24 -12.01 13.82 19.74
CA ARG A 24 -12.48 15.07 20.38
C ARG A 24 -13.84 15.53 19.84
N GLU A 25 -14.08 15.34 18.55
CA GLU A 25 -15.32 15.72 17.89
C GLU A 25 -16.43 14.65 18.02
N GLY A 26 -16.11 13.49 18.62
CA GLY A 26 -17.04 12.40 18.85
C GLY A 26 -17.39 11.61 17.60
N TYR A 27 -16.47 11.49 16.64
CA TYR A 27 -16.61 10.55 15.54
C TYR A 27 -16.28 9.13 16.00
N VAL A 28 -17.05 8.17 15.51
CA VAL A 28 -16.73 6.75 15.61
C VAL A 28 -16.11 6.36 14.27
N LEU A 29 -14.81 6.17 14.25
CA LEU A 29 -14.08 5.83 13.03
C LEU A 29 -14.25 4.35 12.67
N THR A 30 -14.68 4.10 11.47
CA THR A 30 -14.78 2.76 10.86
C THR A 30 -14.48 2.87 9.38
N HIS A 31 -14.29 1.75 8.72
CA HIS A 31 -14.14 1.68 7.26
C HIS A 31 -15.27 2.39 6.49
N TYR A 32 -16.48 2.48 7.05
CA TYR A 32 -17.64 3.11 6.40
C TYR A 32 -17.85 4.58 6.76
N THR A 33 -17.27 5.04 7.87
CA THR A 33 -17.53 6.38 8.41
C THR A 33 -16.34 7.30 8.37
N SER A 34 -15.20 6.81 7.88
CA SER A 34 -13.97 7.60 7.78
C SER A 34 -13.22 7.34 6.47
N ALA A 35 -12.50 8.34 6.00
CA ALA A 35 -11.57 8.23 4.89
C ALA A 35 -10.31 9.05 5.20
N PHE A 36 -9.16 8.40 5.11
CA PHE A 36 -7.85 9.01 5.31
C PHE A 36 -7.10 9.03 3.97
N TYR A 37 -6.80 10.22 3.48
CA TYR A 37 -6.14 10.43 2.20
C TYR A 37 -4.68 10.78 2.43
N LEU A 38 -3.77 9.87 2.11
CA LEU A 38 -2.33 10.04 2.24
C LEU A 38 -1.80 10.76 1.01
N ARG A 39 -1.44 12.01 1.15
CA ARG A 39 -0.95 12.83 0.06
C ARG A 39 0.54 13.13 0.18
N GLY A 40 0.95 13.69 1.28
CA GLY A 40 2.34 14.08 1.54
C GLY A 40 2.91 15.05 0.51
N THR A 41 4.19 15.30 0.62
CA THR A 41 4.99 16.09 -0.32
C THR A 41 6.13 15.27 -0.91
N ALA A 42 6.56 15.58 -2.13
CA ALA A 42 7.69 14.89 -2.75
C ALA A 42 8.97 15.06 -1.90
N GLY A 43 9.66 13.94 -1.64
CA GLY A 43 10.87 13.91 -0.81
C GLY A 43 10.63 13.63 0.68
N GLU A 44 9.38 13.55 1.12
CA GLU A 44 8.99 13.08 2.45
C GLU A 44 8.32 11.71 2.32
N SER A 45 8.21 10.98 3.42
CA SER A 45 7.49 9.70 3.46
C SER A 45 6.42 9.71 4.54
N ILE A 46 5.35 8.93 4.35
CA ILE A 46 4.31 8.71 5.34
C ILE A 46 4.39 7.25 5.80
N SER A 47 4.47 7.04 7.09
CA SER A 47 4.42 5.70 7.69
C SER A 47 3.05 5.44 8.27
N VAL A 48 2.44 4.34 7.86
CA VAL A 48 1.13 3.85 8.31
C VAL A 48 1.34 2.53 9.04
N ASP A 49 0.74 2.41 10.20
CA ASP A 49 0.76 1.23 11.05
C ASP A 49 -0.66 0.85 11.50
N ASP A 50 -0.79 -0.06 12.42
CA ASP A 50 -2.08 -0.53 12.95
C ASP A 50 -2.92 0.56 13.64
N SER A 51 -2.41 1.78 13.80
CA SER A 51 -3.22 2.91 14.28
C SER A 51 -4.36 3.29 13.33
N LEU A 52 -4.23 2.93 12.04
CA LEU A 52 -5.25 3.08 11.00
C LEU A 52 -5.92 1.74 10.63
N ALA A 53 -5.75 0.71 11.44
CA ALA A 53 -6.36 -0.59 11.23
C ALA A 53 -7.90 -0.48 11.11
N ASN A 54 -8.47 -1.25 10.19
CA ASN A 54 -9.92 -1.25 9.90
C ASN A 54 -10.51 0.09 9.45
N LEU A 55 -9.65 1.04 8.99
CA LEU A 55 -10.09 2.31 8.42
C LEU A 55 -9.90 2.33 6.90
N TYR A 56 -10.61 3.22 6.23
CA TYR A 56 -10.43 3.44 4.79
C TYR A 56 -9.27 4.40 4.58
N VAL A 57 -8.16 3.90 4.00
CA VAL A 57 -6.92 4.64 3.81
C VAL A 57 -6.53 4.59 2.34
N THR A 58 -6.36 5.75 1.70
CA THR A 58 -5.98 5.85 0.29
C THR A 58 -4.69 6.66 0.13
N ALA A 59 -3.71 6.10 -0.57
CA ALA A 59 -2.48 6.77 -0.98
C ALA A 59 -2.62 7.24 -2.44
N TYR A 60 -2.50 8.54 -2.69
CA TYR A 60 -2.61 9.11 -4.04
C TYR A 60 -1.66 10.28 -4.30
N GLY A 61 -0.81 10.62 -3.35
CA GLY A 61 0.11 11.74 -3.44
C GLY A 61 1.54 11.35 -3.84
N PRO A 62 2.43 12.33 -3.98
CA PRO A 62 3.81 12.11 -4.41
C PRO A 62 4.72 11.57 -3.30
N ALA A 63 4.29 11.57 -2.05
CA ALA A 63 5.06 11.01 -0.95
C ALA A 63 5.00 9.47 -0.97
N PRO A 64 6.13 8.77 -0.87
CA PRO A 64 6.10 7.33 -0.67
C PRO A 64 5.43 6.98 0.66
N VAL A 65 4.60 5.93 0.65
CA VAL A 65 3.87 5.45 1.82
C VAL A 65 4.46 4.11 2.26
N TRP A 66 4.90 4.04 3.51
CA TRP A 66 5.32 2.80 4.16
C TRP A 66 4.16 2.25 4.97
N VAL A 67 3.78 1.02 4.69
CA VAL A 67 2.67 0.34 5.38
C VAL A 67 3.23 -0.86 6.12
N SER A 68 2.94 -0.92 7.42
CA SER A 68 3.28 -2.05 8.28
C SER A 68 2.06 -2.47 9.09
N GLY A 69 1.99 -3.73 9.48
CA GLY A 69 0.90 -4.24 10.32
C GLY A 69 0.54 -5.68 10.01
N GLU A 70 -0.12 -6.35 10.93
CA GLU A 70 -0.42 -7.78 10.89
C GLU A 70 -1.75 -8.10 10.16
N GLY A 71 -1.99 -7.47 9.00
CA GLY A 71 -3.15 -7.77 8.14
C GLY A 71 -4.43 -6.95 8.43
N GLU A 72 -4.41 -6.09 9.45
CA GLU A 72 -5.54 -5.23 9.78
C GLU A 72 -5.44 -3.83 9.13
N THR A 73 -4.25 -3.48 8.63
CA THR A 73 -4.00 -2.21 7.94
C THR A 73 -4.05 -2.43 6.43
N THR A 74 -5.10 -1.92 5.79
CA THR A 74 -5.26 -1.96 4.33
C THR A 74 -5.09 -0.56 3.76
N VAL A 75 -4.22 -0.42 2.75
CA VAL A 75 -4.03 0.83 2.01
C VAL A 75 -4.42 0.63 0.55
N ILE A 76 -5.28 1.51 0.05
CA ILE A 76 -5.60 1.60 -1.37
C ILE A 76 -4.58 2.56 -2.01
N ALA A 77 -3.84 2.07 -2.99
CA ALA A 77 -2.86 2.85 -3.74
C ALA A 77 -3.44 3.23 -5.10
N GLU A 78 -3.59 4.52 -5.37
CA GLU A 78 -4.21 5.05 -6.58
C GLU A 78 -3.27 5.99 -7.34
N GLU A 79 -3.64 6.31 -8.58
CA GLU A 79 -2.91 7.19 -9.49
C GLU A 79 -1.47 6.69 -9.74
N SER A 80 -0.47 7.48 -9.38
CA SER A 80 0.96 7.14 -9.51
C SER A 80 1.64 7.03 -8.15
N SER A 81 0.90 6.71 -7.10
CA SER A 81 1.44 6.56 -5.75
C SER A 81 2.46 5.43 -5.65
N VAL A 82 3.39 5.55 -4.71
CA VAL A 82 4.40 4.54 -4.41
C VAL A 82 4.18 4.04 -2.98
N VAL A 83 3.96 2.74 -2.83
CA VAL A 83 3.70 2.11 -1.53
C VAL A 83 4.73 1.03 -1.25
N TYR A 84 5.29 1.03 -0.05
CA TYR A 84 6.17 -0.01 0.49
C TYR A 84 5.37 -0.81 1.51
N ALA A 85 5.00 -2.03 1.16
CA ALA A 85 4.22 -2.93 1.99
C ALA A 85 5.14 -3.90 2.74
N THR A 86 5.05 -3.92 4.06
CA THR A 86 5.90 -4.76 4.91
C THR A 86 5.07 -5.53 5.95
N GLU A 87 5.69 -6.51 6.59
CA GLU A 87 5.13 -7.34 7.67
C GLU A 87 3.89 -8.12 7.27
N GLY A 88 2.77 -7.92 7.40
CA GLY A 88 1.54 -8.61 7.00
C GLY A 88 0.51 -7.61 6.47
N SER A 89 0.98 -6.42 6.04
CA SER A 89 0.10 -5.38 5.52
C SER A 89 -0.59 -5.78 4.21
N VAL A 90 -1.75 -5.20 3.96
CA VAL A 90 -2.54 -5.42 2.75
C VAL A 90 -2.54 -4.15 1.90
N VAL A 91 -2.25 -4.27 0.61
CA VAL A 91 -2.28 -3.15 -0.34
C VAL A 91 -3.10 -3.52 -1.57
N ASP A 92 -4.11 -2.71 -1.86
CA ASP A 92 -4.88 -2.77 -3.10
C ASP A 92 -4.41 -1.66 -4.04
N ALA A 93 -3.74 -1.99 -5.13
CA ALA A 93 -3.15 -1.03 -6.05
C ALA A 93 -3.92 -0.94 -7.38
N TYR A 94 -4.24 0.27 -7.77
CA TYR A 94 -5.00 0.61 -8.97
C TYR A 94 -4.24 1.59 -9.87
N ASP A 95 -4.79 1.88 -11.03
CA ASP A 95 -4.29 2.81 -12.03
C ASP A 95 -2.84 2.50 -12.44
N SER A 96 -1.91 3.38 -12.14
CA SER A 96 -0.47 3.22 -12.38
C SER A 96 0.35 3.20 -11.09
N ALA A 97 -0.27 2.86 -9.96
CA ALA A 97 0.41 2.76 -8.67
C ALA A 97 1.52 1.71 -8.69
N THR A 98 2.53 1.93 -7.89
CA THR A 98 3.68 1.03 -7.74
C THR A 98 3.80 0.57 -6.30
N VAL A 99 3.85 -0.75 -6.10
CA VAL A 99 4.03 -1.37 -4.79
C VAL A 99 5.37 -2.09 -4.73
N TYR A 100 6.11 -1.89 -3.65
CA TYR A 100 7.26 -2.70 -3.26
C TYR A 100 6.84 -3.58 -2.09
N ALA A 101 6.80 -4.89 -2.30
CA ALA A 101 6.28 -5.86 -1.34
C ALA A 101 7.40 -6.64 -0.65
N TYR A 102 7.40 -6.61 0.66
CA TYR A 102 8.39 -7.23 1.55
C TYR A 102 7.71 -8.19 2.52
N ASP A 103 8.52 -9.03 3.15
CA ASP A 103 8.10 -9.94 4.21
C ASP A 103 6.88 -10.79 3.82
N ARG A 104 5.76 -10.61 4.52
CA ARG A 104 4.50 -11.35 4.30
C ARG A 104 3.38 -10.46 3.77
N ALA A 105 3.73 -9.40 3.05
CA ALA A 105 2.73 -8.48 2.51
C ALA A 105 1.78 -9.20 1.53
N GLU A 106 0.50 -8.82 1.58
CA GLU A 106 -0.53 -9.24 0.63
C GLU A 106 -0.83 -8.08 -0.30
N VAL A 107 -0.73 -8.30 -1.61
CA VAL A 107 -0.87 -7.23 -2.60
C VAL A 107 -1.83 -7.64 -3.71
N VAL A 108 -2.86 -6.84 -3.91
CA VAL A 108 -3.73 -6.94 -5.08
C VAL A 108 -3.36 -5.83 -6.06
N VAL A 109 -2.97 -6.16 -7.27
CA VAL A 109 -2.65 -5.17 -8.32
C VAL A 109 -3.62 -5.27 -9.48
N GLN A 110 -4.19 -4.14 -9.88
CA GLN A 110 -5.22 -4.06 -10.89
C GLN A 110 -4.89 -2.97 -11.94
N MET A 111 -5.61 -3.00 -13.07
CA MET A 111 -5.44 -2.06 -14.17
C MET A 111 -4.00 -2.08 -14.73
N GLU A 112 -3.25 -0.98 -14.61
CA GLU A 112 -1.85 -0.87 -15.04
C GLU A 112 -0.86 -0.82 -13.87
N ALA A 113 -1.34 -1.08 -12.64
CA ALA A 113 -0.51 -1.07 -11.44
C ALA A 113 0.61 -2.12 -11.50
N SER A 114 1.65 -1.88 -10.75
CA SER A 114 2.85 -2.72 -10.74
C SER A 114 3.25 -3.10 -9.32
N VAL A 115 3.71 -4.34 -9.11
CA VAL A 115 4.30 -4.77 -7.85
C VAL A 115 5.71 -5.34 -8.09
N TYR A 116 6.65 -4.92 -7.24
CA TYR A 116 8.01 -5.45 -7.13
C TYR A 116 8.11 -6.31 -5.89
N VAL A 117 8.32 -7.59 -6.07
CA VAL A 117 8.33 -8.58 -4.98
C VAL A 117 9.76 -8.82 -4.51
N THR A 118 10.00 -8.70 -3.21
CA THR A 118 11.33 -8.79 -2.61
C THR A 118 11.49 -9.92 -1.59
N SER A 119 10.40 -10.61 -1.22
CA SER A 119 10.39 -11.72 -0.26
C SER A 119 9.59 -12.91 -0.79
N ASP A 120 9.99 -14.12 -0.45
CA ASP A 120 9.31 -15.35 -0.87
C ASP A 120 7.96 -15.56 -0.16
N ASP A 121 7.72 -14.89 0.95
CA ASP A 121 6.48 -14.98 1.74
C ASP A 121 5.39 -13.99 1.29
N VAL A 122 5.66 -13.20 0.25
CA VAL A 122 4.69 -12.25 -0.34
C VAL A 122 3.63 -13.01 -1.11
N ASP A 123 2.36 -12.61 -0.96
CA ASP A 123 1.24 -13.08 -1.77
C ASP A 123 0.73 -11.97 -2.70
N VAL A 124 0.57 -12.28 -3.99
CA VAL A 124 0.16 -11.32 -5.01
C VAL A 124 -1.00 -11.85 -5.82
N GLU A 125 -2.09 -11.08 -5.89
CA GLU A 125 -3.14 -11.24 -6.89
C GLU A 125 -3.04 -10.13 -7.95
N ALA A 126 -2.96 -10.50 -9.21
CA ALA A 126 -2.75 -9.55 -10.30
C ALA A 126 -3.84 -9.67 -11.36
N TRP A 127 -4.51 -8.57 -11.66
CA TRP A 127 -5.68 -8.49 -12.52
C TRP A 127 -5.51 -7.46 -13.66
N GLY A 128 -6.19 -7.67 -14.76
CA GLY A 128 -6.21 -6.72 -15.87
C GLY A 128 -4.88 -6.69 -16.62
N HIS A 129 -4.24 -5.53 -16.74
CA HIS A 129 -2.97 -5.31 -17.43
C HIS A 129 -1.81 -5.07 -16.47
N SER A 130 -1.99 -5.44 -15.22
CA SER A 130 -0.99 -5.25 -14.15
C SER A 130 0.30 -6.03 -14.38
N LYS A 131 1.36 -5.64 -13.68
CA LYS A 131 2.68 -6.22 -13.82
C LYS A 131 3.24 -6.67 -12.47
N VAL A 132 3.70 -7.90 -12.41
CA VAL A 132 4.40 -8.46 -11.26
C VAL A 132 5.88 -8.64 -11.61
N TYR A 133 6.74 -7.92 -10.93
CA TYR A 133 8.20 -7.98 -11.11
C TYR A 133 8.79 -8.90 -10.05
N LEU A 134 9.37 -10.00 -10.49
CA LEU A 134 10.08 -10.95 -9.64
C LEU A 134 11.58 -10.89 -9.89
N PRO A 135 12.41 -11.10 -8.86
CA PRO A 135 13.86 -11.23 -9.04
C PRO A 135 14.21 -12.51 -9.82
N SER A 136 15.50 -12.68 -10.11
CA SER A 136 16.01 -13.89 -10.71
C SER A 136 15.82 -15.11 -9.81
N ASP A 137 15.71 -16.30 -10.40
CA ASP A 137 15.55 -17.55 -9.66
C ASP A 137 16.68 -17.73 -8.63
N GLY A 138 16.33 -18.14 -7.42
CA GLY A 138 17.25 -18.32 -6.30
C GLY A 138 17.58 -17.05 -5.51
N VAL A 139 16.98 -15.92 -5.88
CA VAL A 139 17.02 -14.67 -5.10
C VAL A 139 15.70 -14.54 -4.29
N ALA A 140 15.76 -13.93 -3.11
CA ALA A 140 14.57 -13.70 -2.30
C ALA A 140 13.47 -12.98 -3.10
N GLY A 141 12.24 -13.47 -3.00
CA GLY A 141 11.08 -13.04 -3.79
C GLY A 141 10.83 -13.87 -5.06
N SER A 142 11.76 -14.74 -5.45
CA SER A 142 11.60 -15.58 -6.66
C SER A 142 10.54 -16.68 -6.52
N GLN A 143 10.23 -17.08 -5.29
CA GLN A 143 9.27 -18.14 -4.93
C GLN A 143 7.95 -17.59 -4.35
N ALA A 144 7.73 -16.28 -4.40
CA ALA A 144 6.50 -15.67 -3.93
C ALA A 144 5.25 -16.30 -4.59
N SER A 145 4.15 -16.32 -3.84
CA SER A 145 2.86 -16.75 -4.35
C SER A 145 2.29 -15.68 -5.29
N VAL A 146 2.02 -16.05 -6.54
CA VAL A 146 1.48 -15.10 -7.53
C VAL A 146 0.32 -15.74 -8.29
N HIS A 147 -0.86 -15.14 -8.16
CA HIS A 147 -2.04 -15.49 -8.94
C HIS A 147 -2.31 -14.42 -10.00
N LEU A 148 -2.43 -14.83 -11.26
CA LEU A 148 -2.66 -13.92 -12.39
C LEU A 148 -4.04 -14.13 -12.99
N GLU A 149 -4.74 -13.03 -13.30
CA GLU A 149 -5.98 -13.03 -14.09
C GLU A 149 -5.96 -11.96 -15.20
N GLY A 150 -6.69 -12.22 -16.26
CA GLY A 150 -6.75 -11.32 -17.42
C GLY A 150 -5.45 -11.28 -18.20
N ASP A 151 -5.00 -10.08 -18.57
CA ASP A 151 -3.78 -9.82 -19.33
C ASP A 151 -2.58 -9.45 -18.44
N SER A 152 -2.67 -9.72 -17.14
CA SER A 152 -1.59 -9.47 -16.18
C SER A 152 -0.34 -10.32 -16.50
N LYS A 153 0.85 -9.84 -16.12
CA LYS A 153 2.12 -10.46 -16.53
C LYS A 153 3.13 -10.53 -15.40
N ILE A 154 3.85 -11.67 -15.35
CA ILE A 154 5.08 -11.77 -14.57
C ILE A 154 6.29 -11.38 -15.43
N ILE A 155 7.15 -10.53 -14.89
CA ILE A 155 8.43 -10.13 -15.45
C ILE A 155 9.53 -10.57 -14.49
N ARG A 156 10.40 -11.50 -14.92
CA ARG A 156 11.46 -12.08 -14.09
C ARG A 156 12.84 -11.47 -14.39
N GLY A 157 13.75 -11.61 -13.44
CA GLY A 157 15.13 -11.16 -13.58
C GLY A 157 15.31 -9.66 -13.36
N VAL A 158 14.39 -9.02 -12.68
CA VAL A 158 14.44 -7.60 -12.35
C VAL A 158 15.23 -7.39 -11.07
N ASP A 159 16.08 -6.37 -11.03
CA ASP A 159 16.70 -5.91 -9.80
C ASP A 159 15.65 -5.14 -8.98
N VAL A 160 15.08 -5.82 -8.00
CA VAL A 160 14.05 -5.27 -7.12
C VAL A 160 14.64 -4.50 -5.93
N SER A 161 15.95 -4.48 -5.76
CA SER A 161 16.64 -3.77 -4.67
C SER A 161 16.60 -2.25 -4.82
N MET A 162 16.25 -1.75 -5.99
CA MET A 162 16.20 -0.32 -6.30
C MET A 162 15.15 0.48 -5.50
N GLY A 163 14.18 -0.19 -4.86
CA GLY A 163 13.19 0.44 -3.98
C GLY A 163 13.75 0.90 -2.63
N LEU A 164 14.94 0.48 -2.25
CA LEU A 164 15.55 0.75 -0.94
C LEU A 164 16.57 1.91 -0.93
N THR A 165 16.85 2.53 -2.07
CA THR A 165 17.76 3.68 -2.10
C THR A 165 17.01 4.95 -1.70
N ASN A 166 17.25 5.38 -0.47
CA ASN A 166 16.88 6.70 0.07
C ASN A 166 17.43 7.85 -0.77
#